data_63f2e9df8166b12e89148fea2d346a6e
#
_entry.id   63f2e9df8166b12e89148fea2d346a6e
#
_cell.length_a   1.000
_cell.length_b   1.000
_cell.length_c   1.000
_cell.angle_alpha   90.00
_cell.angle_beta   90.00
_cell.angle_gamma   90.00
#
_symmetry.space_group_name_H-M   'P 1'
#
loop_
_entity.id
_entity.type
_entity.pdbx_description
1 polymer ?
#
loop_
_entity_poly.entity_id
_entity_poly.type
_entity_poly.pdbx_seq_one_letter_code
_entity_poly.pdbx_strand_id
1 'polypeptide(L)'
;MNKTKLISPAKINFDLKIKYYDENYEKHKISSKVVLLKIKDLIFVSNHSKLHITYRDHNNKIINLKNDIIKKTITFFDQRYKTRTKLKFLVHKNIPIGYGLGGGSSNAASI
;
A
#
# COMPACT_ATOMS: atom_id res chain seq x y z
N MET A 1 1.92 22.29 -10.40
CA MET A 1 2.44 20.93 -10.59
C MET A 1 1.38 20.02 -11.11
N ASN A 2 1.77 19.12 -11.98
CA ASN A 2 0.87 18.12 -12.53
C ASN A 2 0.52 17.06 -11.50
N LYS A 3 -0.74 16.67 -11.45
CA LYS A 3 -1.18 15.53 -10.65
C LYS A 3 -0.75 14.24 -11.31
N THR A 4 -0.18 13.34 -10.53
CA THR A 4 0.17 12.00 -10.98
C THR A 4 -0.86 11.02 -10.42
N LYS A 5 -1.37 10.13 -11.26
CA LYS A 5 -2.31 9.08 -10.87
C LYS A 5 -1.57 7.75 -10.80
N LEU A 6 -1.63 7.09 -9.66
CA LEU A 6 -1.08 5.76 -9.46
C LEU A 6 -2.20 4.75 -9.30
N ILE A 7 -1.99 3.54 -9.81
CA ILE A 7 -2.93 2.44 -9.71
C ILE A 7 -2.36 1.42 -8.74
N SER A 8 -3.17 1.02 -7.75
CA SER A 8 -2.77 0.10 -6.70
C SER A 8 -3.76 -1.08 -6.67
N PRO A 9 -3.44 -2.18 -7.37
CA PRO A 9 -4.38 -3.30 -7.52
C PRO A 9 -4.46 -4.17 -6.27
N ALA A 10 -5.61 -4.82 -6.08
CA ALA A 10 -5.77 -5.90 -5.13
C ALA A 10 -5.09 -7.17 -5.63
N LYS A 11 -4.76 -8.07 -4.72
CA LYS A 11 -4.16 -9.36 -5.04
C LYS A 11 -4.88 -10.50 -4.34
N ILE A 12 -4.80 -11.69 -4.93
CA ILE A 12 -5.18 -12.95 -4.31
C ILE A 12 -3.98 -13.88 -4.37
N ASN A 13 -3.70 -14.57 -3.26
CA ASN A 13 -2.72 -15.64 -3.21
C ASN A 13 -3.40 -16.96 -3.54
N PHE A 14 -2.89 -17.66 -4.54
CA PHE A 14 -3.30 -19.02 -4.88
C PHE A 14 -2.26 -20.01 -4.43
N ASP A 15 -2.69 -21.23 -4.09
CA ASP A 15 -1.78 -22.34 -3.76
C ASP A 15 -0.70 -21.96 -2.74
N LEU A 16 -1.10 -21.25 -1.68
CA LEU A 16 -0.18 -20.97 -0.60
C LEU A 16 0.18 -22.29 0.08
N LYS A 17 1.44 -22.69 -0.05
CA LYS A 17 1.96 -23.94 0.52
C LYS A 17 3.17 -23.67 1.39
N ILE A 18 3.16 -24.20 2.61
CA ILE A 18 4.33 -24.23 3.47
C ILE A 18 5.10 -25.50 3.07
N LYS A 19 6.27 -25.31 2.43
CA LYS A 19 7.04 -26.43 1.90
C LYS A 19 7.84 -27.17 2.96
N TYR A 20 8.58 -26.42 3.77
CA TYR A 20 9.36 -27.01 4.87
C TYR A 20 9.84 -25.89 5.80
N TYR A 21 10.24 -26.30 6.99
CA TYR A 21 10.89 -25.42 7.96
C TYR A 21 12.40 -25.52 7.78
N ASP A 22 13.06 -24.38 7.63
CA ASP A 22 14.52 -24.32 7.53
C ASP A 22 15.09 -23.96 8.90
N GLU A 23 15.68 -24.94 9.56
CA GLU A 23 16.24 -24.78 10.91
C GLU A 23 17.39 -23.77 10.96
N ASN A 24 18.16 -23.63 9.87
CA ASN A 24 19.28 -22.69 9.83
C ASN A 24 18.80 -21.23 9.87
N TYR A 25 17.62 -20.96 9.35
CA TYR A 25 17.05 -19.61 9.28
C TYR A 25 15.83 -19.43 10.16
N GLU A 26 15.40 -20.47 10.87
CA GLU A 26 14.19 -20.47 11.70
C GLU A 26 12.95 -19.96 10.94
N LYS A 27 12.81 -20.35 9.65
CA LYS A 27 11.75 -19.91 8.75
C LYS A 27 11.12 -21.06 8.00
N HIS A 28 9.82 -20.91 7.72
CA HIS A 28 9.11 -21.81 6.82
C HIS A 28 9.31 -21.39 5.38
N LYS A 29 9.56 -22.35 4.50
CA LYS A 29 9.49 -22.13 3.05
C LYS A 29 8.05 -22.08 2.61
N ILE A 30 7.69 -21.01 1.89
CA ILE A 30 6.33 -20.78 1.40
C ILE A 30 6.36 -20.67 -0.11
N SER A 31 5.42 -21.33 -0.77
CA SER A 31 5.18 -21.20 -2.20
C SER A 31 3.77 -20.71 -2.42
N SER A 32 3.61 -19.65 -3.21
CA SER A 32 2.29 -19.15 -3.56
C SER A 32 2.30 -18.54 -4.96
N LYS A 33 1.13 -18.56 -5.61
CA LYS A 33 0.88 -17.81 -6.84
C LYS A 33 0.06 -16.59 -6.49
N VAL A 34 0.40 -15.44 -7.07
CA VAL A 34 -0.27 -14.17 -6.85
C VAL A 34 -0.97 -13.74 -8.13
N VAL A 35 -2.23 -13.36 -8.01
CA VAL A 35 -3.02 -12.82 -9.12
C VAL A 35 -3.50 -11.43 -8.75
N LEU A 36 -3.25 -10.47 -9.64
CA LEU A 36 -3.77 -9.11 -9.49
C LEU A 36 -5.21 -9.05 -9.97
N LEU A 37 -6.06 -8.38 -9.19
CA LEU A 37 -7.47 -8.25 -9.49
C LEU A 37 -7.76 -6.93 -10.22
N LYS A 38 -8.94 -6.85 -10.86
CA LYS A 38 -9.43 -5.61 -11.45
C LYS A 38 -9.78 -4.56 -10.41
N ILE A 39 -10.13 -4.97 -9.18
CA ILE A 39 -10.37 -4.06 -8.07
C ILE A 39 -9.05 -3.38 -7.72
N LYS A 40 -9.05 -2.07 -7.68
CA LYS A 40 -7.85 -1.28 -7.44
C LYS A 40 -8.16 -0.02 -6.66
N ASP A 41 -7.19 0.40 -5.85
CA ASP A 41 -7.19 1.73 -5.27
C ASP A 41 -6.57 2.72 -6.26
N LEU A 42 -6.98 3.96 -6.17
CA LEU A 42 -6.41 5.05 -6.96
C LEU A 42 -5.70 6.01 -6.02
N ILE A 43 -4.49 6.40 -6.38
CA ILE A 43 -3.68 7.34 -5.60
C ILE A 43 -3.38 8.54 -6.49
N PHE A 44 -3.81 9.72 -6.05
CA PHE A 44 -3.51 10.98 -6.73
C PHE A 44 -2.45 11.73 -5.95
N VAL A 45 -1.36 12.09 -6.62
CA VAL A 45 -0.20 12.73 -6.02
C VAL A 45 -0.05 14.13 -6.60
N SER A 46 0.15 15.11 -5.74
CA SER A 46 0.42 16.50 -6.15
C SER A 46 1.41 17.16 -5.19
N ASN A 47 1.99 18.29 -5.61
CA ASN A 47 2.87 19.06 -4.73
C ASN A 47 2.10 19.63 -3.56
N HIS A 48 2.79 19.72 -2.44
CA HIS A 48 2.26 20.35 -1.23
C HIS A 48 3.40 20.93 -0.40
N SER A 49 3.08 21.77 0.56
CA SER A 49 4.10 22.38 1.44
C SER A 49 4.67 21.39 2.44
N LYS A 50 3.93 20.33 2.74
CA LYS A 50 4.32 19.25 3.68
C LYS A 50 3.64 17.96 3.27
N LEU A 51 4.04 16.86 3.86
CA LEU A 51 3.37 15.59 3.65
C LEU A 51 1.93 15.64 4.16
N HIS A 52 0.99 15.30 3.29
CA HIS A 52 -0.42 15.24 3.63
C HIS A 52 -1.05 14.02 2.94
N ILE A 53 -1.70 13.17 3.69
CA ILE A 53 -2.31 11.94 3.18
C ILE A 53 -3.77 11.91 3.60
N THR A 54 -4.66 11.80 2.62
CA THR A 54 -6.11 11.69 2.85
C THR A 54 -6.60 10.40 2.22
N TYR A 55 -7.41 9.65 2.95
CA TYR A 55 -8.06 8.44 2.48
C TYR A 55 -9.56 8.67 2.35
N ARG A 56 -10.12 8.23 1.24
CA ARG A 56 -11.57 8.24 1.00
C ARG A 56 -12.05 6.85 0.64
N ASP A 57 -13.26 6.49 1.06
CA ASP A 57 -13.86 5.21 0.72
C ASP A 57 -14.56 5.27 -0.66
N HIS A 58 -15.20 4.18 -1.05
CA HIS A 58 -15.92 4.11 -2.33
C HIS A 58 -17.10 5.07 -2.43
N ASN A 59 -17.60 5.60 -1.31
CA ASN A 59 -18.63 6.63 -1.27
C ASN A 59 -18.05 8.05 -1.19
N ASN A 60 -16.74 8.20 -1.41
CA ASN A 60 -16.01 9.46 -1.34
C ASN A 60 -16.03 10.11 0.05
N LYS A 61 -16.24 9.33 1.10
CA LYS A 61 -16.17 9.81 2.48
C LYS A 61 -14.75 9.68 3.01
N ILE A 62 -14.31 10.67 3.79
CA ILE A 62 -13.01 10.63 4.44
C ILE A 62 -12.99 9.54 5.50
N ILE A 63 -11.96 8.71 5.48
CA ILE A 63 -11.76 7.64 6.46
C ILE A 63 -10.40 7.81 7.14
N ASN A 64 -10.30 7.34 8.38
CA ASN A 64 -9.06 7.32 9.14
C ASN A 64 -8.60 5.87 9.27
N LEU A 65 -7.37 5.60 8.82
CA LEU A 65 -6.78 4.27 8.94
C LEU A 65 -5.91 4.21 10.19
N LYS A 66 -6.12 3.19 11.02
CA LYS A 66 -5.32 2.98 12.23
C LYS A 66 -3.86 2.68 11.90
N ASN A 67 -3.63 1.93 10.81
CA ASN A 67 -2.30 1.57 10.35
C ASN A 67 -2.05 2.19 8.99
N ASP A 68 -1.50 3.41 9.00
CA ASP A 68 -1.19 4.14 7.77
C ASP A 68 0.16 3.68 7.21
N ILE A 69 0.14 2.65 6.38
CA ILE A 69 1.34 2.05 5.79
C ILE A 69 2.02 3.04 4.84
N ILE A 70 1.26 3.86 4.11
CA ILE A 70 1.83 4.89 3.22
C ILE A 70 2.68 5.87 4.04
N LYS A 71 2.11 6.39 5.13
CA LYS A 71 2.82 7.34 6.01
C LYS A 71 4.08 6.70 6.60
N LYS A 72 3.98 5.45 7.07
CA LYS A 72 5.13 4.73 7.62
C LYS A 72 6.22 4.53 6.57
N THR A 73 5.84 4.17 5.36
CA THR A 73 6.78 3.95 4.24
C THR A 73 7.52 5.25 3.89
N ILE A 74 6.80 6.34 3.75
CA ILE A 74 7.40 7.64 3.42
C ILE A 74 8.29 8.14 4.56
N THR A 75 7.84 8.01 5.81
CA THR A 75 8.63 8.41 6.98
C THR A 75 9.93 7.63 7.05
N PHE A 76 9.88 6.31 6.83
CA PHE A 76 11.07 5.47 6.78
C PHE A 76 12.02 5.91 5.66
N PHE A 77 11.50 6.16 4.47
CA PHE A 77 12.29 6.62 3.32
C PHE A 77 12.95 7.97 3.62
N ASP A 78 12.19 8.92 4.16
CA ASP A 78 12.72 10.25 4.48
C ASP A 78 13.84 10.19 5.53
N GLN A 79 13.68 9.32 6.53
CA GLN A 79 14.73 9.12 7.54
C GLN A 79 15.97 8.47 6.94
N ARG A 80 15.78 7.47 6.08
CA ARG A 80 16.88 6.72 5.47
C ARG A 80 17.74 7.60 4.55
N TYR A 81 17.11 8.46 3.76
CA TYR A 81 17.78 9.28 2.76
C TYR A 81 17.91 10.75 3.17
N LYS A 82 17.53 11.09 4.40
CA LYS A 82 17.58 12.45 4.94
C LYS A 82 16.85 13.45 4.03
N THR A 83 15.69 13.04 3.54
CA THR A 83 14.83 13.84 2.69
C THR A 83 13.60 14.31 3.48
N ARG A 84 12.82 15.19 2.88
CA ARG A 84 11.53 15.63 3.43
C ARG A 84 10.52 15.67 2.30
N THR A 85 9.62 14.69 2.30
CA THR A 85 8.58 14.60 1.29
C THR A 85 7.57 15.74 1.43
N LYS A 86 7.38 16.49 0.36
CA LYS A 86 6.44 17.64 0.29
C LYS A 86 5.39 17.34 -0.78
N LEU A 87 4.56 16.34 -0.52
CA LEU A 87 3.55 15.85 -1.44
C LEU A 87 2.22 15.66 -0.75
N LYS A 88 1.15 15.82 -1.51
CA LYS A 88 -0.21 15.54 -1.08
C LYS A 88 -0.67 14.26 -1.78
N PHE A 89 -1.11 13.28 -1.01
CA PHE A 89 -1.66 12.03 -1.50
C PHE A 89 -3.16 11.98 -1.20
N LEU A 90 -3.95 11.73 -2.22
CA LEU A 90 -5.37 11.42 -2.07
C LEU A 90 -5.56 9.99 -2.51
N VAL A 91 -5.95 9.12 -1.59
CA VAL A 91 -6.10 7.69 -1.81
C VAL A 91 -7.58 7.33 -1.82
N HIS A 92 -8.08 6.88 -2.96
CA HIS A 92 -9.44 6.32 -3.07
C HIS A 92 -9.37 4.82 -2.81
N LYS A 93 -9.87 4.40 -1.64
CA LYS A 93 -9.86 3.01 -1.20
C LYS A 93 -11.07 2.28 -1.78
N ASN A 94 -10.86 1.51 -2.83
CA ASN A 94 -11.86 0.61 -3.41
C ASN A 94 -11.66 -0.83 -2.95
N ILE A 95 -10.44 -1.17 -2.52
CA ILE A 95 -10.12 -2.50 -2.01
C ILE A 95 -10.63 -2.59 -0.57
N PRO A 96 -11.46 -3.60 -0.25
CA PRO A 96 -11.95 -3.78 1.12
C PRO A 96 -10.79 -3.91 2.12
N ILE A 97 -10.89 -3.17 3.22
CA ILE A 97 -9.87 -3.15 4.26
C ILE A 97 -10.04 -4.38 5.16
N GLY A 98 -8.94 -5.09 5.44
CA GLY A 98 -8.94 -6.22 6.37
C GLY A 98 -9.36 -7.56 5.77
N TYR A 99 -9.53 -7.65 4.45
CA TYR A 99 -9.96 -8.90 3.78
C TYR A 99 -8.81 -9.67 3.12
N GLY A 100 -7.56 -9.35 3.46
CA GLY A 100 -6.42 -10.09 2.92
C GLY A 100 -6.12 -9.84 1.45
N LEU A 101 -6.67 -8.80 0.84
CA LEU A 101 -6.46 -8.47 -0.58
C LEU A 101 -5.20 -7.64 -0.83
N GLY A 102 -4.42 -7.38 0.20
CA GLY A 102 -3.12 -6.71 0.07
C GLY A 102 -3.20 -5.23 -0.30
N GLY A 103 -4.35 -4.56 -0.09
CA GLY A 103 -4.56 -3.17 -0.49
C GLY A 103 -3.56 -2.21 0.12
N GLY A 104 -3.33 -2.28 1.44
CA GLY A 104 -2.37 -1.40 2.13
C GLY A 104 -0.95 -1.60 1.64
N SER A 105 -0.51 -2.85 1.50
CA SER A 105 0.82 -3.17 0.98
C SER A 105 0.99 -2.74 -0.47
N SER A 106 -0.04 -2.94 -1.30
CA SER A 106 -0.04 -2.48 -2.69
C SER A 106 0.05 -0.96 -2.78
N ASN A 107 -0.67 -0.22 -1.91
CA ASN A 107 -0.58 1.24 -1.85
C ASN A 107 0.85 1.68 -1.55
N ALA A 108 1.49 1.08 -0.55
CA ALA A 108 2.88 1.40 -0.19
C ALA A 108 3.84 1.09 -1.33
N ALA A 109 3.68 -0.03 -2.02
CA ALA A 109 4.53 -0.42 -3.14
C ALA A 109 4.37 0.50 -4.36
N SER A 110 3.18 1.08 -4.57
CA SER A 110 2.92 1.99 -5.69
C SER A 110 3.57 3.36 -5.52
N ILE A 111 3.93 3.71 -4.31
CA ILE A 111 4.54 5.00 -3.99
C ILE A 111 6.05 4.92 -4.07
#